data_2a09f16d92ac4bad888606a66f3afac4
#
_entry.id   2a09f16d92ac4bad888606a66f3afac4
#
_cell.length_a   1.000
_cell.length_b   1.000
_cell.length_c   1.000
_cell.angle_alpha   90.00
_cell.angle_beta   90.00
_cell.angle_gamma   90.00
#
_symmetry.space_group_name_H-M   'P 1'
#
loop_
_entity.id
_entity.type
_entity.pdbx_description
1 polymer ?
#
loop_
_entity_poly.entity_id
_entity_poly.type
_entity_poly.pdbx_seq_one_letter_code
_entity_poly.pdbx_strand_id
1 'polypeptide(L)'
;MNQDVIIVGGGIIGASIALHLAGVGRKVLVIDAAMPGAGASGRSFGWVNASFYHDQDHHRLRAASMRLWQDLLAQMPSAHAQFSGALVWDMPQEAQGRMAEELSAQDYPVKQLRRAQIADMVPDLGPKPDEALFLPDEGAVDAGQVTLAWLAASGARVLSGLTVTGLLQKAGRVVGVETQNGPIRAATIVVAAGAATETLLATAGLSLPMLRRPGLLLATRPVRACTPYVLVPPFGEVRQDGAGRIMASTVAGHQSDATEYVSGSPEAHGLRTLEALHGLFPGLDLEMESVSQALRPVPQDGLPAVGAFGPDGLFVATLHSGVTLAPIIGKLLALEIQGQPQHAWLAPYRPDRF
;
A
#
# COMPACT_ATOMS: atom_id res chain seq x y z
N MET A 1 23.23 12.48 -19.19
CA MET A 1 22.37 13.50 -18.52
C MET A 1 22.49 13.24 -17.03
N ASN A 2 22.89 14.24 -16.24
CA ASN A 2 22.95 14.10 -14.77
C ASN A 2 21.53 14.03 -14.23
N GLN A 3 21.24 12.99 -13.46
CA GLN A 3 20.03 12.88 -12.66
C GLN A 3 20.31 13.46 -11.26
N ASP A 4 19.34 14.15 -10.69
CA ASP A 4 19.48 14.66 -9.31
C ASP A 4 19.21 13.54 -8.31
N VAL A 5 18.19 12.72 -8.59
CA VAL A 5 17.70 11.64 -7.73
C VAL A 5 17.49 10.37 -8.55
N ILE A 6 17.98 9.23 -8.04
CA ILE A 6 17.57 7.90 -8.50
C ILE A 6 16.65 7.29 -7.44
N ILE A 7 15.49 6.81 -7.87
CA ILE A 7 14.57 6.01 -7.05
C ILE A 7 14.66 4.57 -7.52
N VAL A 8 15.03 3.67 -6.62
CA VAL A 8 15.07 2.23 -6.87
C VAL A 8 13.77 1.61 -6.41
N GLY A 9 12.95 1.18 -7.36
CA GLY A 9 11.61 0.65 -7.17
C GLY A 9 10.53 1.58 -7.72
N GLY A 10 9.81 1.10 -8.73
CA GLY A 10 8.68 1.77 -9.40
C GLY A 10 7.32 1.30 -8.82
N GLY A 11 7.25 0.95 -7.54
CA GLY A 11 5.99 0.72 -6.83
C GLY A 11 5.32 2.04 -6.43
N ILE A 12 4.16 1.96 -5.76
CA ILE A 12 3.35 3.14 -5.40
C ILE A 12 4.13 4.15 -4.53
N ILE A 13 5.05 3.67 -3.68
CA ILE A 13 5.90 4.53 -2.85
C ILE A 13 6.90 5.29 -3.73
N GLY A 14 7.62 4.58 -4.61
CA GLY A 14 8.56 5.22 -5.54
C GLY A 14 7.87 6.20 -6.48
N ALA A 15 6.67 5.86 -6.97
CA ALA A 15 5.85 6.72 -7.81
C ALA A 15 5.40 8.00 -7.08
N SER A 16 4.98 7.88 -5.82
CA SER A 16 4.61 9.02 -4.99
C SER A 16 5.80 9.94 -4.71
N ILE A 17 6.96 9.38 -4.38
CA ILE A 17 8.19 10.17 -4.18
C ILE A 17 8.57 10.90 -5.48
N ALA A 18 8.51 10.21 -6.64
CA ALA A 18 8.78 10.82 -7.94
C ALA A 18 7.85 11.99 -8.23
N LEU A 19 6.54 11.83 -7.98
CA LEU A 19 5.52 12.86 -8.18
C LEU A 19 5.83 14.12 -7.36
N HIS A 20 6.14 13.97 -6.07
CA HIS A 20 6.40 15.10 -5.20
C HIS A 20 7.75 15.77 -5.49
N LEU A 21 8.78 15.03 -5.90
CA LEU A 21 10.07 15.58 -6.32
C LEU A 21 9.98 16.35 -7.65
N ALA A 22 9.16 15.87 -8.59
CA ALA A 22 8.91 16.58 -9.85
C ALA A 22 8.23 17.93 -9.60
N GLY A 23 7.30 18.00 -8.67
CA GLY A 23 6.63 19.24 -8.25
C GLY A 23 7.57 20.35 -7.76
N VAL A 24 8.82 19.99 -7.42
CA VAL A 24 9.88 20.92 -6.99
C VAL A 24 11.06 20.98 -7.98
N GLY A 25 10.86 20.54 -9.22
CA GLY A 25 11.79 20.70 -10.33
C GLY A 25 13.01 19.77 -10.30
N ARG A 26 13.00 18.68 -9.53
CA ARG A 26 14.11 17.69 -9.51
C ARG A 26 14.04 16.77 -10.72
N LYS A 27 15.20 16.45 -11.31
CA LYS A 27 15.33 15.44 -12.37
C LYS A 27 15.39 14.05 -11.75
N VAL A 28 14.31 13.30 -11.88
CA VAL A 28 14.15 11.99 -11.26
C VAL A 28 14.31 10.88 -12.29
N LEU A 29 15.09 9.85 -11.92
CA LEU A 29 15.17 8.57 -12.61
C LEU A 29 14.59 7.49 -11.70
N VAL A 30 13.57 6.78 -12.14
CA VAL A 30 13.05 5.58 -11.49
C VAL A 30 13.61 4.34 -12.18
N ILE A 31 14.14 3.40 -11.41
CA ILE A 31 14.66 2.12 -11.92
C ILE A 31 13.86 1.00 -11.26
N ASP A 32 13.29 0.11 -12.08
CA ASP A 32 12.57 -1.07 -11.58
C ASP A 32 13.05 -2.34 -12.32
N ALA A 33 13.23 -3.42 -11.55
CA ALA A 33 13.64 -4.72 -12.10
C ALA A 33 12.57 -5.36 -12.99
N ALA A 34 11.31 -4.95 -12.84
CA ALA A 34 10.17 -5.37 -13.65
C ALA A 34 9.47 -4.15 -14.27
N MET A 35 8.22 -4.32 -14.67
CA MET A 35 7.36 -3.19 -15.02
C MET A 35 6.94 -2.45 -13.74
N PRO A 36 6.85 -1.12 -13.76
CA PRO A 36 6.35 -0.36 -12.61
C PRO A 36 4.99 -0.86 -12.14
N GLY A 37 4.82 -0.92 -10.83
CA GLY A 37 3.61 -1.45 -10.22
C GLY A 37 3.49 -2.97 -10.21
N ALA A 38 4.35 -3.73 -10.88
CA ALA A 38 4.24 -5.20 -10.97
C ALA A 38 4.56 -5.94 -9.65
N GLY A 39 5.11 -5.27 -8.65
CA GLY A 39 5.37 -5.83 -7.32
C GLY A 39 4.12 -5.91 -6.44
N ALA A 40 4.28 -5.63 -5.14
CA ALA A 40 3.18 -5.62 -4.18
C ALA A 40 2.08 -4.60 -4.53
N SER A 41 2.40 -3.51 -5.21
CA SER A 41 1.43 -2.47 -5.60
C SER A 41 0.34 -3.00 -6.53
N GLY A 42 0.71 -3.67 -7.63
CA GLY A 42 -0.26 -4.22 -8.58
C GLY A 42 -0.94 -5.51 -8.12
N ARG A 43 -0.52 -6.04 -6.96
CA ARG A 43 -1.11 -7.23 -6.31
C ARG A 43 -1.70 -6.88 -4.95
N SER A 44 -1.99 -5.60 -4.73
CA SER A 44 -2.57 -5.11 -3.49
C SER A 44 -4.09 -5.12 -3.57
N PHE A 45 -4.73 -5.45 -2.46
CA PHE A 45 -6.17 -5.21 -2.29
C PHE A 45 -6.52 -3.72 -2.47
N GLY A 46 -5.61 -2.84 -2.07
CA GLY A 46 -5.72 -1.41 -2.33
C GLY A 46 -6.57 -0.62 -1.33
N TRP A 47 -6.90 -1.18 -0.17
CA TRP A 47 -7.67 -0.47 0.85
C TRP A 47 -6.90 0.72 1.41
N VAL A 48 -7.53 1.88 1.41
CA VAL A 48 -7.04 3.13 2.01
C VAL A 48 -7.86 3.38 3.26
N ASN A 49 -7.23 3.26 4.41
CA ASN A 49 -7.89 3.31 5.72
C ASN A 49 -6.99 3.92 6.79
N ALA A 50 -7.58 4.44 7.87
CA ALA A 50 -6.87 4.78 9.10
C ALA A 50 -7.41 4.06 10.33
N SER A 51 -8.41 3.22 10.17
CA SER A 51 -9.07 2.45 11.24
C SER A 51 -8.20 1.31 11.79
N PHE A 52 -7.24 0.80 10.99
CA PHE A 52 -6.30 -0.24 11.40
C PHE A 52 -4.91 0.36 11.58
N TYR A 53 -4.49 0.57 12.82
CA TYR A 53 -3.24 1.23 13.17
C TYR A 53 -2.53 0.50 14.34
N HIS A 54 -1.24 0.76 14.52
CA HIS A 54 -0.45 0.19 15.63
C HIS A 54 -0.56 1.03 16.91
N ASP A 55 -0.43 2.36 16.76
CA ASP A 55 -0.42 3.34 17.83
C ASP A 55 -0.98 4.68 17.35
N GLN A 56 -1.06 5.67 18.22
CA GLN A 56 -1.61 6.99 17.90
C GLN A 56 -0.80 7.74 16.84
N ASP A 57 0.53 7.61 16.82
CA ASP A 57 1.36 8.24 15.80
C ASP A 57 1.10 7.62 14.42
N HIS A 58 0.93 6.29 14.38
CA HIS A 58 0.58 5.59 13.14
C HIS A 58 -0.84 5.96 12.66
N HIS A 59 -1.82 6.06 13.57
CA HIS A 59 -3.16 6.57 13.22
C HIS A 59 -3.09 7.98 12.64
N ARG A 60 -2.39 8.91 13.32
CA ARG A 60 -2.22 10.29 12.87
C ARG A 60 -1.59 10.36 11.47
N LEU A 61 -0.56 9.56 11.21
CA LEU A 61 0.09 9.49 9.90
C LEU A 61 -0.86 8.98 8.82
N ARG A 62 -1.63 7.93 9.12
CA ARG A 62 -2.61 7.35 8.19
C ARG A 62 -3.75 8.33 7.87
N ALA A 63 -4.34 8.94 8.90
CA ALA A 63 -5.41 9.93 8.75
C ALA A 63 -4.94 11.15 7.93
N ALA A 64 -3.71 11.64 8.16
CA ALA A 64 -3.12 12.68 7.34
C ALA A 64 -2.91 12.26 5.88
N SER A 65 -2.53 11.00 5.65
CA SER A 65 -2.37 10.46 4.31
C SER A 65 -3.70 10.33 3.56
N MET A 66 -4.78 9.96 4.26
CA MET A 66 -6.13 9.89 3.67
C MET A 66 -6.60 11.27 3.18
N ARG A 67 -6.33 12.34 3.93
CA ARG A 67 -6.60 13.71 3.47
C ARG A 67 -5.82 14.05 2.20
N LEU A 68 -4.53 13.68 2.14
CA LEU A 68 -3.72 13.87 0.94
C LEU A 68 -4.21 13.04 -0.26
N TRP A 69 -4.78 11.86 -0.02
CA TRP A 69 -5.46 11.09 -1.08
C TRP A 69 -6.59 11.90 -1.71
N GLN A 70 -7.44 12.53 -0.89
CA GLN A 70 -8.55 13.37 -1.38
C GLN A 70 -8.02 14.58 -2.18
N ASP A 71 -6.97 15.26 -1.66
CA ASP A 71 -6.33 16.39 -2.36
C ASP A 71 -5.75 15.97 -3.72
N LEU A 72 -5.07 14.82 -3.78
CA LEU A 72 -4.50 14.29 -5.02
C LEU A 72 -5.59 13.89 -6.02
N LEU A 73 -6.66 13.28 -5.57
CA LEU A 73 -7.79 12.91 -6.43
C LEU A 73 -8.56 14.12 -6.94
N ALA A 74 -8.64 15.20 -6.16
CA ALA A 74 -9.21 16.45 -6.63
C ALA A 74 -8.38 17.09 -7.75
N GLN A 75 -7.06 16.97 -7.69
CA GLN A 75 -6.13 17.49 -8.70
C GLN A 75 -5.96 16.53 -9.91
N MET A 76 -5.99 15.23 -9.65
CA MET A 76 -5.83 14.17 -10.65
C MET A 76 -6.94 13.12 -10.47
N PRO A 77 -8.18 13.42 -10.95
CA PRO A 77 -9.28 12.47 -10.86
C PRO A 77 -8.92 11.12 -11.48
N SER A 78 -9.22 10.06 -10.80
CA SER A 78 -8.89 8.71 -11.24
C SER A 78 -10.09 7.78 -11.13
N ALA A 79 -10.45 7.11 -12.22
CA ALA A 79 -11.43 6.03 -12.21
C ALA A 79 -10.95 4.79 -11.42
N HIS A 80 -9.68 4.78 -11.00
CA HIS A 80 -9.05 3.70 -10.27
C HIS A 80 -9.06 3.89 -8.75
N ALA A 81 -9.80 4.89 -8.24
CA ALA A 81 -9.95 5.18 -6.82
C ALA A 81 -11.41 5.41 -6.46
N GLN A 82 -11.88 4.75 -5.41
CA GLN A 82 -13.26 4.83 -4.93
C GLN A 82 -13.27 4.97 -3.42
N PHE A 83 -13.77 6.10 -2.93
CA PHE A 83 -13.91 6.42 -1.51
C PHE A 83 -15.37 6.50 -1.15
N SER A 84 -16.01 5.34 -1.00
CA SER A 84 -17.44 5.21 -0.65
C SER A 84 -17.63 4.74 0.79
N GLY A 85 -16.54 4.42 1.49
CA GLY A 85 -16.54 3.89 2.83
C GLY A 85 -16.22 2.40 2.91
N ALA A 86 -16.07 1.92 4.15
CA ALA A 86 -15.90 0.51 4.47
C ALA A 86 -16.96 0.03 5.47
N LEU A 87 -17.43 -1.20 5.31
CA LEU A 87 -18.31 -1.91 6.23
C LEU A 87 -17.51 -3.06 6.87
N VAL A 88 -17.36 -3.03 8.20
CA VAL A 88 -16.52 -3.94 8.97
C VAL A 88 -17.36 -4.72 9.96
N TRP A 89 -17.31 -6.07 9.90
CA TRP A 89 -18.02 -6.97 10.83
C TRP A 89 -17.28 -8.29 11.07
N ASP A 90 -15.96 -8.27 10.85
CA ASP A 90 -15.06 -9.41 11.02
C ASP A 90 -14.77 -9.77 12.48
N MET A 91 -15.29 -8.99 13.42
CA MET A 91 -15.07 -9.12 14.86
C MET A 91 -16.39 -9.19 15.64
N PRO A 92 -16.37 -9.74 16.88
CA PRO A 92 -17.54 -9.73 17.76
C PRO A 92 -18.06 -8.31 18.05
N GLN A 93 -19.37 -8.18 18.32
CA GLN A 93 -20.05 -6.90 18.57
C GLN A 93 -19.38 -6.06 19.65
N GLU A 94 -18.94 -6.70 20.75
CA GLU A 94 -18.22 -5.99 21.82
C GLU A 94 -16.91 -5.35 21.34
N ALA A 95 -16.17 -6.03 20.45
CA ALA A 95 -14.94 -5.49 19.85
C ALA A 95 -15.26 -4.37 18.86
N GLN A 96 -16.37 -4.47 18.11
CA GLN A 96 -16.85 -3.37 17.28
C GLN A 96 -17.17 -2.13 18.11
N GLY A 97 -17.84 -2.29 19.26
CA GLY A 97 -18.13 -1.19 20.18
C GLY A 97 -16.86 -0.49 20.66
N ARG A 98 -15.87 -1.26 21.14
CA ARG A 98 -14.58 -0.69 21.58
C ARG A 98 -13.87 0.05 20.43
N MET A 99 -13.80 -0.54 19.26
CA MET A 99 -13.20 0.09 18.08
C MET A 99 -13.90 1.41 17.70
N ALA A 100 -15.23 1.44 17.78
CA ALA A 100 -16.00 2.65 17.52
C ALA A 100 -15.72 3.76 18.55
N GLU A 101 -15.60 3.42 19.83
CA GLU A 101 -15.24 4.36 20.89
C GLU A 101 -13.81 4.91 20.69
N GLU A 102 -12.84 4.04 20.43
CA GLU A 102 -11.46 4.42 20.18
C GLU A 102 -11.30 5.34 18.96
N LEU A 103 -11.97 5.02 17.86
CA LEU A 103 -11.95 5.85 16.65
C LEU A 103 -12.64 7.19 16.88
N SER A 104 -13.79 7.21 17.56
CA SER A 104 -14.50 8.44 17.89
C SER A 104 -13.68 9.35 18.81
N ALA A 105 -12.93 8.79 19.75
CA ALA A 105 -12.02 9.55 20.63
C ALA A 105 -10.85 10.19 19.86
N GLN A 106 -10.58 9.75 18.63
CA GLN A 106 -9.57 10.32 17.72
C GLN A 106 -10.19 11.19 16.61
N ASP A 107 -11.44 11.61 16.77
CA ASP A 107 -12.21 12.37 15.78
C ASP A 107 -12.28 11.66 14.40
N TYR A 108 -12.18 10.31 14.39
CA TYR A 108 -12.28 9.53 13.17
C TYR A 108 -13.73 9.13 12.90
N PRO A 109 -14.30 9.43 11.72
CA PRO A 109 -15.70 9.16 11.44
C PRO A 109 -16.00 7.66 11.45
N VAL A 110 -16.90 7.25 12.33
CA VAL A 110 -17.39 5.88 12.44
C VAL A 110 -18.87 5.87 12.80
N LYS A 111 -19.62 4.92 12.23
CA LYS A 111 -21.05 4.72 12.54
C LYS A 111 -21.30 3.25 12.80
N GLN A 112 -22.04 2.94 13.85
CA GLN A 112 -22.60 1.60 14.04
C GLN A 112 -23.89 1.48 13.24
N LEU A 113 -23.97 0.48 12.37
CA LEU A 113 -25.12 0.20 11.54
C LEU A 113 -25.79 -1.10 11.96
N ARG A 114 -27.11 -1.13 11.89
CA ARG A 114 -27.92 -2.32 12.09
C ARG A 114 -28.28 -2.99 10.78
N ARG A 115 -28.69 -4.25 10.83
CA ARG A 115 -29.05 -5.11 9.69
C ARG A 115 -29.87 -4.41 8.62
N ALA A 116 -30.91 -3.65 8.99
CA ALA A 116 -31.76 -2.95 8.02
C ALA A 116 -30.98 -1.92 7.20
N GLN A 117 -30.14 -1.12 7.85
CA GLN A 117 -29.31 -0.09 7.20
C GLN A 117 -28.26 -0.74 6.29
N ILE A 118 -27.68 -1.86 6.74
CA ILE A 118 -26.71 -2.64 5.94
C ILE A 118 -27.43 -3.20 4.70
N ALA A 119 -28.67 -3.70 4.84
CA ALA A 119 -29.48 -4.22 3.73
C ALA A 119 -29.80 -3.16 2.69
N ASP A 120 -30.05 -1.93 3.11
CA ASP A 120 -30.29 -0.79 2.21
C ASP A 120 -28.99 -0.38 1.48
N MET A 121 -27.84 -0.44 2.16
CA MET A 121 -26.55 -0.05 1.59
C MET A 121 -26.00 -1.08 0.61
N VAL A 122 -26.14 -2.40 0.92
CA VAL A 122 -25.64 -3.50 0.10
C VAL A 122 -26.76 -4.56 -0.08
N PRO A 123 -27.71 -4.30 -0.98
CA PRO A 123 -28.87 -5.20 -1.20
C PRO A 123 -28.44 -6.63 -1.60
N ASP A 124 -27.39 -6.74 -2.40
CA ASP A 124 -26.87 -8.01 -2.92
C ASP A 124 -26.15 -8.88 -1.88
N LEU A 125 -25.86 -8.33 -0.70
CA LEU A 125 -25.25 -9.10 0.36
C LEU A 125 -26.19 -10.24 0.77
N GLY A 126 -25.67 -11.47 0.88
CA GLY A 126 -26.41 -12.66 1.31
C GLY A 126 -26.81 -12.58 2.80
N PRO A 127 -26.30 -13.43 3.68
CA PRO A 127 -26.55 -13.27 5.11
C PRO A 127 -25.99 -11.94 5.62
N LYS A 128 -26.88 -10.99 5.90
CA LYS A 128 -26.50 -9.69 6.44
C LYS A 128 -26.14 -9.84 7.92
N PRO A 129 -25.03 -9.24 8.37
CA PRO A 129 -24.71 -9.19 9.81
C PRO A 129 -25.78 -8.42 10.57
N ASP A 130 -25.93 -8.69 11.86
CA ASP A 130 -26.84 -7.94 12.74
C ASP A 130 -26.38 -6.49 12.91
N GLU A 131 -25.05 -6.31 13.01
CA GLU A 131 -24.40 -5.03 13.15
C GLU A 131 -23.10 -4.99 12.35
N ALA A 132 -22.68 -3.81 11.93
CA ALA A 132 -21.39 -3.54 11.31
C ALA A 132 -20.95 -2.10 11.64
N LEU A 133 -19.63 -1.87 11.62
CA LEU A 133 -19.08 -0.51 11.62
C LEU A 133 -19.04 0.02 10.19
N PHE A 134 -19.49 1.23 9.98
CA PHE A 134 -19.32 1.97 8.74
C PHE A 134 -18.29 3.09 8.92
N LEU A 135 -17.27 3.08 8.10
CA LEU A 135 -16.14 4.01 8.08
C LEU A 135 -16.23 4.84 6.80
N PRO A 136 -16.91 6.00 6.82
CA PRO A 136 -17.34 6.71 5.61
C PRO A 136 -16.17 7.27 4.78
N ASP A 137 -15.05 7.61 5.42
CA ASP A 137 -13.92 8.27 4.75
C ASP A 137 -12.95 7.27 4.09
N GLU A 138 -13.18 5.98 4.29
CA GLU A 138 -12.32 4.94 3.73
C GLU A 138 -12.70 4.59 2.30
N GLY A 139 -11.78 3.93 1.62
CA GLY A 139 -12.01 3.54 0.24
C GLY A 139 -10.96 2.59 -0.28
N ALA A 140 -10.97 2.37 -1.57
CA ALA A 140 -9.99 1.52 -2.23
C ALA A 140 -9.50 2.13 -3.53
N VAL A 141 -8.27 1.75 -3.90
CA VAL A 141 -7.64 2.16 -5.15
C VAL A 141 -7.05 0.94 -5.87
N ASP A 142 -7.05 0.97 -7.19
CA ASP A 142 -6.16 0.12 -7.97
C ASP A 142 -4.75 0.70 -7.90
N ALA A 143 -3.97 0.18 -6.95
CA ALA A 143 -2.66 0.74 -6.67
C ALA A 143 -1.66 0.54 -7.81
N GLY A 144 -1.87 -0.45 -8.68
CA GLY A 144 -1.09 -0.64 -9.90
C GLY A 144 -1.33 0.49 -10.89
N GLN A 145 -2.59 0.78 -11.20
CA GLN A 145 -2.97 1.84 -12.14
C GLN A 145 -2.62 3.23 -11.60
N VAL A 146 -2.85 3.48 -10.32
CA VAL A 146 -2.44 4.73 -9.66
C VAL A 146 -0.93 4.92 -9.72
N THR A 147 -0.14 3.86 -9.51
CA THR A 147 1.32 3.91 -9.66
C THR A 147 1.73 4.39 -11.05
N LEU A 148 1.13 3.82 -12.10
CA LEU A 148 1.43 4.21 -13.48
C LEU A 148 1.02 5.67 -13.76
N ALA A 149 -0.16 6.08 -13.28
CA ALA A 149 -0.65 7.45 -13.44
C ALA A 149 0.27 8.47 -12.74
N TRP A 150 0.73 8.19 -11.52
CA TRP A 150 1.63 9.08 -10.79
C TRP A 150 3.03 9.15 -11.41
N LEU A 151 3.56 8.04 -11.92
CA LEU A 151 4.82 8.06 -12.67
C LEU A 151 4.70 8.88 -13.95
N ALA A 152 3.61 8.74 -14.70
CA ALA A 152 3.36 9.54 -15.89
C ALA A 152 3.24 11.04 -15.54
N ALA A 153 2.48 11.40 -14.50
CA ALA A 153 2.30 12.77 -14.05
C ALA A 153 3.60 13.40 -13.52
N SER A 154 4.50 12.58 -12.94
CA SER A 154 5.79 13.06 -12.43
C SER A 154 6.75 13.50 -13.53
N GLY A 155 6.56 13.07 -14.78
CA GLY A 155 7.54 13.27 -15.86
C GLY A 155 8.90 12.63 -15.60
N ALA A 156 9.03 11.77 -14.58
CA ALA A 156 10.26 11.06 -14.28
C ALA A 156 10.63 10.12 -15.42
N ARG A 157 11.92 10.01 -15.71
CA ARG A 157 12.41 8.96 -16.60
C ARG A 157 12.29 7.61 -15.88
N VAL A 158 11.70 6.60 -16.54
CA VAL A 158 11.54 5.26 -15.98
C VAL A 158 12.36 4.27 -16.79
N LEU A 159 13.19 3.47 -16.14
CA LEU A 159 13.89 2.31 -16.68
C LEU A 159 13.31 1.06 -16.07
N SER A 160 12.50 0.35 -16.82
CA SER A 160 11.92 -0.94 -16.43
C SER A 160 12.75 -2.11 -16.97
N GLY A 161 12.66 -3.27 -16.30
CA GLY A 161 13.45 -4.45 -16.64
C GLY A 161 14.94 -4.30 -16.32
N LEU A 162 15.31 -3.34 -15.48
CA LEU A 162 16.70 -3.08 -15.09
C LEU A 162 16.88 -3.33 -13.59
N THR A 163 17.61 -4.38 -13.26
CA THR A 163 17.89 -4.73 -11.86
C THR A 163 19.05 -3.90 -11.30
N VAL A 164 18.79 -3.21 -10.19
CA VAL A 164 19.83 -2.61 -9.36
C VAL A 164 20.41 -3.70 -8.48
N THR A 165 21.72 -3.91 -8.59
CA THR A 165 22.47 -4.99 -7.89
C THR A 165 23.27 -4.50 -6.69
N GLY A 166 23.42 -3.17 -6.54
CA GLY A 166 24.16 -2.62 -5.41
C GLY A 166 24.13 -1.10 -5.34
N LEU A 167 24.62 -0.56 -4.24
CA LEU A 167 24.78 0.89 -3.99
C LEU A 167 26.25 1.27 -4.16
N LEU A 168 26.52 2.30 -4.96
CA LEU A 168 27.87 2.84 -5.18
C LEU A 168 28.21 3.85 -4.11
N GLN A 169 29.30 3.63 -3.37
CA GLN A 169 29.76 4.54 -2.32
C GLN A 169 31.15 5.11 -2.64
N LYS A 170 31.38 6.35 -2.23
CA LYS A 170 32.68 7.02 -2.29
C LYS A 170 32.80 8.03 -1.16
N ALA A 171 33.83 7.91 -0.33
CA ALA A 171 34.15 8.85 0.76
C ALA A 171 32.92 9.12 1.67
N GLY A 172 32.25 8.07 2.15
CA GLY A 172 31.12 8.17 3.07
C GLY A 172 29.79 8.63 2.45
N ARG A 173 29.72 8.75 1.13
CA ARG A 173 28.49 9.14 0.39
C ARG A 173 28.06 8.08 -0.59
N VAL A 174 26.76 7.97 -0.81
CA VAL A 174 26.24 7.25 -1.98
C VAL A 174 26.40 8.16 -3.22
N VAL A 175 26.91 7.59 -4.31
CA VAL A 175 27.20 8.32 -5.56
C VAL A 175 26.51 7.70 -6.78
N GLY A 176 25.64 6.72 -6.57
CA GLY A 176 24.92 6.04 -7.64
C GLY A 176 24.49 4.63 -7.24
N VAL A 177 24.05 3.89 -8.23
CA VAL A 177 23.67 2.49 -8.13
C VAL A 177 24.46 1.64 -9.14
N GLU A 178 24.77 0.40 -8.79
CA GLU A 178 25.24 -0.62 -9.72
C GLU A 178 24.03 -1.32 -10.33
N THR A 179 24.06 -1.59 -11.62
CA THR A 179 23.00 -2.32 -12.32
C THR A 179 23.60 -3.45 -13.14
N GLN A 180 22.77 -4.38 -13.59
CA GLN A 180 23.20 -5.44 -14.51
C GLN A 180 23.83 -4.90 -15.83
N ASN A 181 23.58 -3.63 -16.16
CA ASN A 181 24.12 -2.97 -17.36
C ASN A 181 25.20 -1.93 -17.04
N GLY A 182 25.76 -1.98 -15.81
CA GLY A 182 26.79 -1.05 -15.33
C GLY A 182 26.26 0.07 -14.45
N PRO A 183 27.15 0.96 -13.99
CA PRO A 183 26.83 1.96 -12.98
C PRO A 183 26.00 3.14 -13.53
N ILE A 184 25.04 3.62 -12.71
CA ILE A 184 24.30 4.86 -12.96
C ILE A 184 24.53 5.78 -11.77
N ARG A 185 24.92 7.04 -12.02
CA ARG A 185 25.31 7.99 -10.98
C ARG A 185 24.25 9.04 -10.72
N ALA A 186 24.08 9.37 -9.43
CA ALA A 186 23.30 10.50 -8.94
C ALA A 186 23.80 10.92 -7.55
N ALA A 187 23.47 12.13 -7.15
CA ALA A 187 23.85 12.66 -5.84
C ALA A 187 22.96 12.13 -4.70
N THR A 188 21.75 11.72 -5.02
CA THR A 188 20.75 11.20 -4.08
C THR A 188 20.17 9.89 -4.60
N ILE A 189 20.12 8.89 -3.72
CA ILE A 189 19.51 7.59 -3.99
C ILE A 189 18.39 7.34 -3.00
N VAL A 190 17.22 6.95 -3.49
CA VAL A 190 16.09 6.52 -2.68
C VAL A 190 15.84 5.04 -2.91
N VAL A 191 15.95 4.23 -1.88
CA VAL A 191 15.61 2.81 -1.93
C VAL A 191 14.13 2.66 -1.53
N ALA A 192 13.28 2.43 -2.52
CA ALA A 192 11.85 2.12 -2.40
C ALA A 192 11.53 0.75 -3.00
N ALA A 193 12.43 -0.21 -2.79
CA ALA A 193 12.46 -1.51 -3.46
C ALA A 193 11.50 -2.56 -2.85
N GLY A 194 10.57 -2.11 -1.99
CA GLY A 194 9.59 -3.00 -1.37
C GLY A 194 10.25 -4.13 -0.57
N ALA A 195 9.86 -5.38 -0.81
CA ALA A 195 10.41 -6.54 -0.11
C ALA A 195 11.91 -6.81 -0.43
N ALA A 196 12.46 -6.21 -1.49
CA ALA A 196 13.88 -6.34 -1.84
C ALA A 196 14.78 -5.30 -1.13
N THR A 197 14.21 -4.43 -0.31
CA THR A 197 14.94 -3.33 0.35
C THR A 197 16.10 -3.84 1.21
N GLU A 198 15.87 -4.85 2.06
CA GLU A 198 16.89 -5.45 2.92
C GLU A 198 18.09 -5.96 2.11
N THR A 199 17.83 -6.75 1.07
CA THR A 199 18.88 -7.33 0.21
C THR A 199 19.72 -6.24 -0.48
N LEU A 200 19.07 -5.18 -0.94
CA LEU A 200 19.79 -4.07 -1.59
C LEU A 200 20.63 -3.27 -0.60
N LEU A 201 20.10 -2.97 0.58
CA LEU A 201 20.83 -2.23 1.63
C LEU A 201 22.04 -3.04 2.15
N ALA A 202 21.92 -4.36 2.24
CA ALA A 202 23.03 -5.23 2.64
C ALA A 202 24.26 -5.11 1.73
N THR A 203 24.10 -4.74 0.45
CA THR A 203 25.22 -4.47 -0.48
C THR A 203 26.06 -3.26 -0.08
N ALA A 204 25.51 -2.39 0.76
CA ALA A 204 26.17 -1.22 1.32
C ALA A 204 26.61 -1.41 2.79
N GLY A 205 26.48 -2.64 3.32
CA GLY A 205 26.77 -2.95 4.73
C GLY A 205 25.72 -2.42 5.71
N LEU A 206 24.51 -2.11 5.24
CA LEU A 206 23.42 -1.60 6.06
C LEU A 206 22.41 -2.73 6.36
N SER A 207 21.90 -2.75 7.60
CA SER A 207 20.90 -3.71 8.05
C SER A 207 19.57 -3.01 8.28
N LEU A 208 18.53 -3.45 7.59
CA LEU A 208 17.13 -3.09 7.83
C LEU A 208 16.32 -4.36 7.72
N PRO A 209 16.08 -5.06 8.85
CA PRO A 209 15.46 -6.38 8.83
C PRO A 209 14.01 -6.33 8.39
N MET A 210 13.64 -7.23 7.48
CA MET A 210 12.31 -7.33 6.90
C MET A 210 11.66 -8.66 7.24
N LEU A 211 10.37 -8.62 7.56
CA LEU A 211 9.56 -9.83 7.74
C LEU A 211 9.14 -10.40 6.38
N ARG A 212 9.17 -11.71 6.26
CA ARG A 212 8.59 -12.39 5.12
C ARG A 212 7.08 -12.52 5.34
N ARG A 213 6.30 -11.78 4.58
CA ARG A 213 4.83 -11.75 4.70
C ARG A 213 4.19 -11.88 3.32
N PRO A 214 3.96 -13.13 2.84
CA PRO A 214 3.24 -13.35 1.59
C PRO A 214 1.78 -12.93 1.74
N GLY A 215 1.21 -12.36 0.70
CA GLY A 215 -0.22 -12.06 0.57
C GLY A 215 -0.75 -12.66 -0.71
N LEU A 216 -1.97 -13.20 -0.67
CA LEU A 216 -2.69 -13.70 -1.83
C LEU A 216 -3.93 -12.84 -2.07
N LEU A 217 -4.19 -12.53 -3.32
CA LEU A 217 -5.35 -11.77 -3.75
C LEU A 217 -6.07 -12.53 -4.88
N LEU A 218 -7.33 -12.86 -4.64
CA LEU A 218 -8.23 -13.41 -5.64
C LEU A 218 -8.86 -12.25 -6.45
N ALA A 219 -8.98 -12.44 -7.75
CA ALA A 219 -9.83 -11.64 -8.62
C ALA A 219 -10.82 -12.56 -9.35
N THR A 220 -12.09 -12.16 -9.39
CA THR A 220 -13.10 -12.84 -10.21
C THR A 220 -13.13 -12.27 -11.63
N ARG A 221 -13.81 -12.96 -12.54
CA ARG A 221 -14.29 -12.34 -13.76
C ARG A 221 -15.24 -11.17 -13.43
N PRO A 222 -15.36 -10.17 -14.32
CA PRO A 222 -16.28 -9.05 -14.11
C PRO A 222 -17.73 -9.52 -13.92
N VAL A 223 -18.41 -8.94 -12.95
CA VAL A 223 -19.85 -9.11 -12.70
C VAL A 223 -20.53 -7.73 -12.66
N ARG A 224 -21.87 -7.73 -12.64
CA ARG A 224 -22.62 -6.49 -12.45
C ARG A 224 -22.23 -5.78 -11.15
N ALA A 225 -22.47 -4.47 -11.09
CA ALA A 225 -22.22 -3.70 -9.86
C ALA A 225 -23.05 -4.26 -8.70
N CYS A 226 -22.38 -4.55 -7.56
CA CYS A 226 -22.99 -5.13 -6.37
C CYS A 226 -22.64 -4.36 -5.08
N THR A 227 -21.51 -3.72 -5.02
CA THR A 227 -21.12 -2.91 -3.86
C THR A 227 -20.13 -1.80 -4.26
N PRO A 228 -20.34 -0.57 -3.79
CA PRO A 228 -19.36 0.49 -3.89
C PRO A 228 -18.39 0.53 -2.70
N TYR A 229 -18.62 -0.29 -1.68
CA TYR A 229 -17.89 -0.25 -0.40
C TYR A 229 -16.78 -1.29 -0.36
N VAL A 230 -15.79 -1.03 0.48
CA VAL A 230 -14.93 -2.10 1.02
C VAL A 230 -15.75 -2.85 2.06
N LEU A 231 -15.81 -4.16 1.95
CA LEU A 231 -16.49 -5.04 2.89
C LEU A 231 -15.45 -5.87 3.64
N VAL A 232 -15.61 -5.99 4.95
CA VAL A 232 -14.70 -6.77 5.80
C VAL A 232 -15.50 -7.79 6.61
N PRO A 233 -15.94 -8.89 5.93
CA PRO A 233 -16.52 -10.05 6.59
C PRO A 233 -15.46 -10.88 7.34
N PRO A 234 -15.87 -11.87 8.17
CA PRO A 234 -14.96 -12.70 8.97
C PRO A 234 -13.90 -13.49 8.17
N PHE A 235 -14.07 -13.64 6.86
CA PHE A 235 -13.12 -14.39 6.03
C PHE A 235 -12.09 -13.51 5.29
N GLY A 236 -12.13 -12.18 5.41
CA GLY A 236 -11.17 -11.27 4.79
C GLY A 236 -11.82 -10.10 4.06
N GLU A 237 -11.01 -9.23 3.50
CA GLU A 237 -11.47 -8.04 2.81
C GLU A 237 -12.02 -8.36 1.41
N VAL A 238 -13.10 -7.68 1.03
CA VAL A 238 -13.77 -7.83 -0.27
C VAL A 238 -14.11 -6.45 -0.84
N ARG A 239 -13.87 -6.22 -2.12
CA ARG A 239 -14.35 -5.04 -2.84
C ARG A 239 -14.66 -5.37 -4.30
N GLN A 240 -15.45 -4.54 -4.94
CA GLN A 240 -15.56 -4.55 -6.39
C GLN A 240 -14.66 -3.47 -6.99
N ASP A 241 -13.92 -3.79 -8.03
CA ASP A 241 -13.08 -2.80 -8.73
C ASP A 241 -13.85 -2.09 -9.87
N GLY A 242 -13.23 -1.07 -10.47
CA GLY A 242 -13.84 -0.31 -11.55
C GLY A 242 -14.08 -1.11 -12.85
N ALA A 243 -13.49 -2.29 -12.99
CA ALA A 243 -13.75 -3.21 -14.09
C ALA A 243 -14.88 -4.20 -13.79
N GLY A 244 -15.48 -4.16 -12.59
CA GLY A 244 -16.54 -5.05 -12.15
C GLY A 244 -16.07 -6.36 -11.52
N ARG A 245 -14.76 -6.56 -11.32
CA ARG A 245 -14.22 -7.77 -10.69
C ARG A 245 -14.38 -7.68 -9.18
N ILE A 246 -14.75 -8.78 -8.54
CA ILE A 246 -14.64 -8.89 -7.08
C ILE A 246 -13.20 -9.23 -6.74
N MET A 247 -12.59 -8.39 -5.94
CA MET A 247 -11.26 -8.57 -5.38
C MET A 247 -11.40 -9.02 -3.93
N ALA A 248 -10.74 -10.11 -3.55
CA ALA A 248 -10.79 -10.60 -2.17
C ALA A 248 -9.42 -11.04 -1.67
N SER A 249 -9.05 -10.65 -0.45
CA SER A 249 -7.91 -11.25 0.22
C SER A 249 -8.22 -12.73 0.52
N THR A 250 -7.26 -13.61 0.24
CA THR A 250 -7.46 -15.02 0.52
C THR A 250 -6.89 -15.36 1.89
N VAL A 251 -7.72 -15.81 2.80
CA VAL A 251 -7.41 -16.36 4.12
C VAL A 251 -6.28 -15.66 4.89
N ALA A 252 -6.61 -15.17 6.07
CA ALA A 252 -5.67 -14.63 7.05
C ALA A 252 -4.76 -13.49 6.53
N GLY A 253 -5.22 -12.76 5.54
CA GLY A 253 -4.50 -11.61 4.99
C GLY A 253 -4.55 -10.36 5.86
N HIS A 254 -5.18 -10.41 7.05
CA HIS A 254 -5.25 -9.29 7.96
C HIS A 254 -3.86 -8.81 8.41
N GLN A 255 -3.76 -7.57 8.83
CA GLN A 255 -2.51 -6.94 9.26
C GLN A 255 -1.80 -7.71 10.40
N SER A 256 -2.55 -8.51 11.16
CA SER A 256 -2.04 -9.39 12.22
C SER A 256 -1.48 -10.72 11.74
N ASP A 257 -1.59 -11.04 10.43
CA ASP A 257 -1.09 -12.30 9.89
C ASP A 257 0.44 -12.40 10.00
N ALA A 258 0.91 -13.32 10.83
CA ALA A 258 2.32 -13.62 11.03
C ALA A 258 2.86 -14.73 10.11
N THR A 259 2.07 -15.23 9.16
CA THR A 259 2.42 -16.34 8.28
C THR A 259 3.60 -15.98 7.37
N GLU A 260 4.68 -16.75 7.43
CA GLU A 260 5.88 -16.55 6.60
C GLU A 260 5.82 -17.29 5.25
N TYR A 261 5.00 -18.31 5.18
CA TYR A 261 4.86 -19.17 4.00
C TYR A 261 3.39 -19.48 3.74
N VAL A 262 3.01 -19.46 2.48
CA VAL A 262 1.68 -19.95 2.06
C VAL A 262 1.75 -21.47 1.97
N SER A 263 0.95 -22.15 2.78
CA SER A 263 0.80 -23.60 2.72
C SER A 263 -0.19 -23.99 1.62
N GLY A 264 0.16 -24.93 0.75
CA GLY A 264 -0.68 -25.33 -0.40
C GLY A 264 -0.51 -24.40 -1.60
N SER A 265 -1.33 -24.61 -2.62
CA SER A 265 -1.27 -23.80 -3.83
C SER A 265 -2.09 -22.51 -3.68
N PRO A 266 -1.67 -21.39 -4.30
CA PRO A 266 -2.48 -20.17 -4.38
C PRO A 266 -3.90 -20.42 -4.90
N GLU A 267 -4.03 -21.32 -5.86
CA GLU A 267 -5.28 -21.71 -6.48
C GLU A 267 -6.24 -22.36 -5.49
N ALA A 268 -5.75 -23.27 -4.63
CA ALA A 268 -6.56 -23.89 -3.58
C ALA A 268 -7.06 -22.87 -2.54
N HIS A 269 -6.25 -21.84 -2.24
CA HIS A 269 -6.71 -20.72 -1.42
C HIS A 269 -7.79 -19.90 -2.13
N GLY A 270 -7.59 -19.62 -3.41
CA GLY A 270 -8.58 -18.92 -4.23
C GLY A 270 -9.92 -19.62 -4.28
N LEU A 271 -9.95 -20.94 -4.46
CA LEU A 271 -11.20 -21.72 -4.50
C LEU A 271 -11.97 -21.63 -3.16
N ARG A 272 -11.29 -21.72 -2.02
CA ARG A 272 -11.95 -21.53 -0.71
C ARG A 272 -12.51 -20.13 -0.53
N THR A 273 -11.78 -19.11 -1.01
CA THR A 273 -12.24 -17.71 -0.96
C THR A 273 -13.42 -17.52 -1.91
N LEU A 274 -13.41 -18.13 -3.09
CA LEU A 274 -14.51 -18.09 -4.04
C LEU A 274 -15.79 -18.70 -3.45
N GLU A 275 -15.66 -19.82 -2.72
CA GLU A 275 -16.79 -20.44 -2.01
C GLU A 275 -17.38 -19.47 -0.95
N ALA A 276 -16.53 -18.80 -0.18
CA ALA A 276 -16.97 -17.78 0.77
C ALA A 276 -17.66 -16.57 0.08
N LEU A 277 -17.17 -16.18 -1.09
CA LEU A 277 -17.79 -15.12 -1.91
C LEU A 277 -19.15 -15.53 -2.48
N HIS A 278 -19.36 -16.77 -2.87
CA HIS A 278 -20.68 -17.29 -3.25
C HIS A 278 -21.67 -17.21 -2.07
N GLY A 279 -21.21 -17.49 -0.85
CA GLY A 279 -22.01 -17.27 0.36
C GLY A 279 -22.30 -15.80 0.62
N LEU A 280 -21.33 -14.91 0.35
CA LEU A 280 -21.48 -13.48 0.56
C LEU A 280 -22.43 -12.83 -0.47
N PHE A 281 -22.38 -13.28 -1.72
CA PHE A 281 -23.17 -12.75 -2.85
C PHE A 281 -23.90 -13.88 -3.60
N PRO A 282 -24.91 -14.52 -3.00
CA PRO A 282 -25.55 -15.70 -3.58
C PRO A 282 -26.31 -15.42 -4.89
N GLY A 283 -26.57 -14.15 -5.22
CA GLY A 283 -27.21 -13.71 -6.46
C GLY A 283 -26.25 -13.39 -7.60
N LEU A 284 -24.94 -13.61 -7.43
CA LEU A 284 -23.94 -13.37 -8.46
C LEU A 284 -23.34 -14.69 -8.95
N ASP A 285 -23.11 -14.76 -10.26
CA ASP A 285 -22.37 -15.85 -10.89
C ASP A 285 -20.87 -15.51 -10.87
N LEU A 286 -20.18 -15.98 -9.84
CA LEU A 286 -18.78 -15.65 -9.60
C LEU A 286 -17.86 -16.76 -10.12
N GLU A 287 -16.96 -16.40 -11.01
CA GLU A 287 -15.89 -17.28 -11.51
C GLU A 287 -14.53 -16.68 -11.16
N MET A 288 -13.61 -17.51 -10.67
CA MET A 288 -12.24 -17.10 -10.43
C MET A 288 -11.54 -16.79 -11.76
N GLU A 289 -10.97 -15.57 -11.89
CA GLU A 289 -10.12 -15.20 -13.01
C GLU A 289 -8.66 -15.48 -12.67
N SER A 290 -8.22 -15.07 -11.48
CA SER A 290 -6.83 -15.24 -11.06
C SER A 290 -6.65 -15.22 -9.54
N VAL A 291 -5.54 -15.80 -9.09
CA VAL A 291 -5.00 -15.58 -7.74
C VAL A 291 -3.56 -15.10 -7.89
N SER A 292 -3.28 -13.92 -7.38
CA SER A 292 -1.95 -13.34 -7.40
C SER A 292 -1.29 -13.40 -6.03
N GLN A 293 0.03 -13.60 -6.01
CA GLN A 293 0.83 -13.62 -4.78
C GLN A 293 1.90 -12.52 -4.81
N ALA A 294 2.09 -11.84 -3.69
CA ALA A 294 3.18 -10.90 -3.50
C ALA A 294 3.74 -10.99 -2.08
N LEU A 295 5.01 -10.63 -1.91
CA LEU A 295 5.59 -10.36 -0.59
C LEU A 295 5.24 -8.93 -0.18
N ARG A 296 4.59 -8.79 0.96
CA ARG A 296 4.33 -7.49 1.59
C ARG A 296 5.64 -6.93 2.13
N PRO A 297 5.98 -5.66 1.89
CA PRO A 297 7.18 -5.03 2.44
C PRO A 297 6.92 -4.62 3.90
N VAL A 298 7.31 -5.46 4.84
CA VAL A 298 7.04 -5.27 6.26
C VAL A 298 8.37 -5.21 7.02
N PRO A 299 8.81 -4.04 7.53
CA PRO A 299 9.92 -3.98 8.47
C PRO A 299 9.66 -4.83 9.71
N GLN A 300 10.70 -5.24 10.42
CA GLN A 300 10.62 -6.24 11.50
C GLN A 300 9.62 -5.87 12.60
N ASP A 301 9.46 -4.60 12.91
CA ASP A 301 8.52 -4.08 13.91
C ASP A 301 7.11 -3.77 13.36
N GLY A 302 6.87 -3.99 12.07
CA GLY A 302 5.61 -3.71 11.41
C GLY A 302 5.37 -2.24 11.02
N LEU A 303 6.19 -1.32 11.49
CA LEU A 303 6.07 0.12 11.24
C LEU A 303 6.86 0.57 9.99
N PRO A 304 6.51 1.72 9.38
CA PRO A 304 7.29 2.28 8.27
C PRO A 304 8.76 2.49 8.62
N ALA A 305 9.67 2.28 7.66
CA ALA A 305 11.06 2.68 7.76
C ALA A 305 11.35 3.74 6.67
N VAL A 306 11.47 5.02 7.08
CA VAL A 306 11.49 6.16 6.16
C VAL A 306 12.47 7.23 6.62
N GLY A 307 13.30 7.71 5.69
CA GLY A 307 14.23 8.81 5.91
C GLY A 307 15.65 8.55 5.41
N ALA A 308 16.57 9.43 5.77
CA ALA A 308 18.00 9.23 5.53
C ALA A 308 18.51 8.00 6.30
N PHE A 309 19.41 7.21 5.69
CA PHE A 309 19.92 5.99 6.29
C PHE A 309 21.33 5.66 5.84
N GLY A 310 22.28 5.57 6.78
CA GLY A 310 23.67 5.23 6.50
C GLY A 310 24.45 6.38 5.82
N PRO A 311 25.11 6.15 4.67
CA PRO A 311 25.95 7.17 4.03
C PRO A 311 25.15 8.33 3.50
N ASP A 312 25.78 9.52 3.47
CA ASP A 312 25.18 10.74 2.93
C ASP A 312 24.57 10.51 1.53
N GLY A 313 23.40 11.09 1.30
CA GLY A 313 22.69 11.00 0.02
C GLY A 313 21.84 9.73 -0.17
N LEU A 314 21.84 8.81 0.81
CA LEU A 314 20.96 7.64 0.81
C LEU A 314 19.70 7.89 1.63
N PHE A 315 18.55 7.58 1.04
CA PHE A 315 17.25 7.58 1.69
C PHE A 315 16.56 6.23 1.47
N VAL A 316 15.71 5.85 2.41
CA VAL A 316 14.94 4.60 2.37
C VAL A 316 13.46 4.91 2.57
N ALA A 317 12.59 4.18 1.89
CA ALA A 317 11.15 4.16 2.15
C ALA A 317 10.61 2.74 1.91
N THR A 318 10.46 1.97 3.00
CA THR A 318 9.86 0.64 2.98
C THR A 318 8.86 0.51 4.12
N LEU A 319 7.69 -0.04 3.84
CA LEU A 319 6.59 -0.02 4.80
C LEU A 319 5.47 -0.99 4.40
N HIS A 320 4.81 -1.54 5.43
CA HIS A 320 3.47 -2.08 5.28
C HIS A 320 2.44 -0.94 5.08
N SER A 321 1.23 -1.25 4.61
CA SER A 321 0.20 -0.24 4.33
C SER A 321 0.63 0.86 3.33
N GLY A 322 1.55 0.51 2.44
CA GLY A 322 2.13 1.44 1.47
C GLY A 322 1.10 2.15 0.60
N VAL A 323 -0.04 1.54 0.29
CA VAL A 323 -1.11 2.18 -0.49
C VAL A 323 -1.72 3.34 0.30
N THR A 324 -2.15 3.10 1.54
CA THR A 324 -2.67 4.17 2.40
C THR A 324 -1.65 5.30 2.58
N LEU A 325 -0.39 4.95 2.85
CA LEU A 325 0.63 5.90 3.26
C LEU A 325 1.40 6.55 2.11
N ALA A 326 1.21 6.11 0.85
CA ALA A 326 1.97 6.61 -0.28
C ALA A 326 1.95 8.14 -0.42
N PRO A 327 0.81 8.86 -0.34
CA PRO A 327 0.80 10.30 -0.49
C PRO A 327 1.68 11.01 0.54
N ILE A 328 1.50 10.67 1.82
CA ILE A 328 2.22 11.38 2.88
C ILE A 328 3.71 11.03 2.90
N ILE A 329 4.07 9.77 2.69
CA ILE A 329 5.48 9.35 2.65
C ILE A 329 6.19 10.00 1.47
N GLY A 330 5.58 10.04 0.29
CA GLY A 330 6.13 10.72 -0.87
C GLY A 330 6.39 12.20 -0.60
N LYS A 331 5.41 12.89 -0.02
CA LYS A 331 5.52 14.32 0.34
C LYS A 331 6.62 14.57 1.38
N LEU A 332 6.60 13.83 2.50
CA LEU A 332 7.54 14.04 3.59
C LEU A 332 8.99 13.75 3.16
N LEU A 333 9.20 12.65 2.43
CA LEU A 333 10.52 12.28 1.97
C LEU A 333 11.06 13.27 0.90
N ALA A 334 10.19 13.74 0.00
CA ALA A 334 10.56 14.77 -0.96
C ALA A 334 11.00 16.07 -0.26
N LEU A 335 10.37 16.48 0.84
CA LEU A 335 10.76 17.63 1.65
C LEU A 335 12.14 17.39 2.32
N GLU A 336 12.38 16.19 2.88
CA GLU A 336 13.68 15.87 3.50
C GLU A 336 14.82 15.86 2.49
N ILE A 337 14.60 15.32 1.29
CA ILE A 337 15.59 15.35 0.20
C ILE A 337 15.95 16.79 -0.21
N GLN A 338 15.06 17.74 0.04
CA GLN A 338 15.30 19.17 -0.17
C GLN A 338 15.95 19.87 1.03
N GLY A 339 16.33 19.16 2.07
CA GLY A 339 16.92 19.70 3.29
C GLY A 339 15.91 20.31 4.27
N GLN A 340 14.64 19.90 4.19
CA GLN A 340 13.57 20.29 5.12
C GLN A 340 13.21 19.11 6.04
N PRO A 341 13.87 18.94 7.19
CA PRO A 341 13.66 17.78 8.06
C PRO A 341 12.20 17.63 8.53
N GLN A 342 11.68 16.40 8.52
CA GLN A 342 10.30 16.08 8.88
C GLN A 342 10.21 15.32 10.22
N HIS A 343 10.94 15.76 11.23
CA HIS A 343 11.02 15.08 12.53
C HIS A 343 9.66 14.91 13.22
N ALA A 344 8.76 15.88 13.13
CA ALA A 344 7.44 15.82 13.74
C ALA A 344 6.56 14.65 13.24
N TRP A 345 6.84 14.13 12.04
CA TRP A 345 6.10 13.04 11.42
C TRP A 345 6.88 11.74 11.37
N LEU A 346 8.18 11.83 11.11
CA LEU A 346 9.00 10.66 10.78
C LEU A 346 9.88 10.17 11.92
N ALA A 347 9.93 10.86 13.07
CA ALA A 347 10.77 10.43 14.19
C ALA A 347 10.51 8.97 14.62
N PRO A 348 9.27 8.47 14.75
CA PRO A 348 9.01 7.08 15.11
C PRO A 348 9.40 6.07 14.02
N TYR A 349 9.61 6.54 12.79
CA TYR A 349 9.76 5.70 11.60
C TYR A 349 11.17 5.77 11.00
N ARG A 350 12.14 6.29 11.74
CA ARG A 350 13.53 6.38 11.26
C ARG A 350 14.13 5.00 11.04
N PRO A 351 14.86 4.77 9.91
CA PRO A 351 15.43 3.45 9.61
C PRO A 351 16.54 3.03 10.58
N ASP A 352 17.20 3.99 11.25
CA ASP A 352 18.29 3.76 12.20
C ASP A 352 17.85 3.22 13.58
N ARG A 353 16.54 2.98 13.76
CA ARG A 353 16.02 2.31 14.96
C ARG A 353 16.26 0.79 14.98
N PHE A 354 16.77 0.22 13.88
CA PHE A 354 17.11 -1.20 13.75
C PHE A 354 18.60 -1.49 14.02
#